data_92016187b4cfbd70aece75c9636ece4e
#
_entry.id   92016187b4cfbd70aece75c9636ece4e
#
_cell.length_a   1.000
_cell.length_b   1.000
_cell.length_c   1.000
_cell.angle_alpha   90.00
_cell.angle_beta   90.00
_cell.angle_gamma   90.00
#
_symmetry.space_group_name_H-M   'P 1'
#
loop_
_entity.id
_entity.type
_entity.pdbx_description
1 polymer ?
#
loop_
_entity_poly.entity_id
_entity_poly.type
_entity_poly.pdbx_seq_one_letter_code
_entity_poly.pdbx_strand_id
1 'polypeptide(L)'
;MICQRYNDYSSFITTLIEYICAMNASVDFTYQTDFVLGDEQMFANWLIKCAKQYSATSMALVYAFMDDEALLKLNLKYLRNSMLTDIITFDDTIDNDVIANIAISLTRVRENAAVHQASFDEELLRVMSHGLLHCLGFEDKTAIQQTEMRKGEQACIQLFHVEQKKKKYVS
;
A
#
# COMPACT_ATOMS: atom_id res chain seq x y z
N MET A 1 12.62 -39.19 34.54
CA MET A 1 13.36 -38.53 33.46
C MET A 1 12.47 -38.40 32.22
N ILE A 2 11.33 -37.70 32.32
CA ILE A 2 10.41 -37.42 31.21
C ILE A 2 9.80 -36.04 31.49
N CYS A 3 10.52 -34.97 31.15
CA CYS A 3 9.94 -33.61 31.22
C CYS A 3 10.76 -32.59 30.41
N GLN A 4 11.16 -32.94 29.19
CA GLN A 4 11.97 -32.01 28.35
C GLN A 4 11.56 -31.97 26.88
N ARG A 5 10.37 -32.46 26.50
CA ARG A 5 9.89 -32.45 25.09
C ARG A 5 8.65 -31.58 24.82
N TYR A 6 8.17 -30.81 25.77
CA TYR A 6 6.95 -29.99 25.55
C TYR A 6 7.21 -28.59 25.02
N ASN A 7 8.43 -28.06 25.10
CA ASN A 7 8.73 -26.70 24.61
C ASN A 7 8.98 -26.60 23.10
N ASP A 8 9.39 -27.68 22.44
CA ASP A 8 9.70 -27.64 21.01
C ASP A 8 8.44 -27.65 20.11
N TYR A 9 7.35 -28.28 20.57
CA TYR A 9 6.12 -28.35 19.79
C TYR A 9 5.38 -27.01 19.74
N SER A 10 5.43 -26.20 20.78
CA SER A 10 4.79 -24.87 20.80
C SER A 10 5.45 -23.93 19.81
N SER A 11 6.78 -23.88 19.77
CA SER A 11 7.52 -23.05 18.80
C SER A 11 7.34 -23.53 17.37
N PHE A 12 7.34 -24.84 17.15
CA PHE A 12 7.10 -25.44 15.83
C PHE A 12 5.68 -25.19 15.32
N ILE A 13 4.67 -25.34 16.19
CA ILE A 13 3.27 -25.03 15.85
C ILE A 13 3.09 -23.54 15.59
N THR A 14 3.71 -22.66 16.37
CA THR A 14 3.66 -21.22 16.14
C THR A 14 4.31 -20.87 14.79
N THR A 15 5.49 -21.40 14.49
CA THR A 15 6.17 -21.20 13.20
C THR A 15 5.37 -21.82 12.03
N LEU A 16 4.73 -22.97 12.23
CA LEU A 16 3.88 -23.60 11.20
C LEU A 16 2.60 -22.80 10.98
N ILE A 17 1.98 -22.26 12.03
CA ILE A 17 0.83 -21.35 11.92
C ILE A 17 1.23 -20.06 11.23
N GLU A 18 2.39 -19.47 11.57
CA GLU A 18 2.93 -18.29 10.88
C GLU A 18 3.20 -18.58 9.40
N TYR A 19 3.72 -19.76 9.06
CA TYR A 19 3.96 -20.18 7.68
C TYR A 19 2.66 -20.45 6.91
N ILE A 20 1.67 -21.10 7.55
CA ILE A 20 0.34 -21.36 6.95
C ILE A 20 -0.49 -20.08 6.86
N CYS A 21 -0.31 -19.13 7.78
CA CYS A 21 -0.92 -17.81 7.76
C CYS A 21 -0.09 -16.77 6.99
N ALA A 22 1.02 -17.16 6.35
CA ALA A 22 1.76 -16.25 5.47
C ALA A 22 0.89 -15.95 4.26
N MET A 23 0.35 -14.74 4.20
CA MET A 23 -0.33 -14.23 3.01
C MET A 23 0.66 -14.34 1.82
N ASN A 24 0.24 -15.00 0.74
CA ASN A 24 1.00 -14.95 -0.51
C ASN A 24 0.91 -13.51 -1.05
N ALA A 25 1.98 -12.74 -0.93
CA ALA A 25 1.95 -11.33 -1.23
C ALA A 25 3.22 -10.88 -1.96
N SER A 26 3.04 -10.18 -3.08
CA SER A 26 4.08 -9.42 -3.77
C SER A 26 3.65 -7.97 -3.93
N VAL A 27 4.62 -7.07 -3.80
CA VAL A 27 4.46 -5.64 -4.13
C VAL A 27 5.71 -5.24 -4.89
N ASP A 28 5.52 -4.88 -6.14
CA ASP A 28 6.57 -4.47 -7.05
C ASP A 28 6.47 -2.96 -7.33
N PHE A 29 7.62 -2.32 -7.60
CA PHE A 29 7.70 -0.90 -7.90
C PHE A 29 8.36 -0.68 -9.25
N THR A 30 7.82 0.23 -10.04
CA THR A 30 8.38 0.64 -11.33
C THR A 30 8.46 2.16 -11.42
N TYR A 31 9.47 2.67 -12.12
CA TYR A 31 9.78 4.08 -12.16
C TYR A 31 9.92 4.56 -13.60
N GLN A 32 9.19 5.60 -13.98
CA GLN A 32 9.32 6.31 -15.25
C GLN A 32 9.89 7.72 -15.03
N THR A 33 10.58 7.94 -13.91
CA THR A 33 11.21 9.18 -13.48
C THR A 33 12.52 8.85 -12.77
N ASP A 34 13.34 9.85 -12.46
CA ASP A 34 14.57 9.69 -11.65
C ASP A 34 14.30 9.42 -10.16
N PHE A 35 13.04 9.48 -9.74
CA PHE A 35 12.64 9.15 -8.37
C PHE A 35 12.72 7.64 -8.15
N VAL A 36 13.25 7.24 -6.99
CA VAL A 36 13.26 5.85 -6.52
C VAL A 36 12.93 5.85 -5.02
N LEU A 37 12.11 4.92 -4.57
CA LEU A 37 11.87 4.71 -3.13
C LEU A 37 13.17 4.29 -2.44
N GLY A 38 13.46 4.88 -1.28
CA GLY A 38 14.70 4.61 -0.56
C GLY A 38 14.81 3.19 0.01
N ASP A 39 13.69 2.52 0.26
CA ASP A 39 13.63 1.15 0.83
C ASP A 39 12.35 0.45 0.37
N GLU A 40 12.36 -0.07 -0.84
CA GLU A 40 11.21 -0.75 -1.46
C GLU A 40 10.65 -1.87 -0.58
N GLN A 41 11.53 -2.65 0.06
CA GLN A 41 11.11 -3.74 0.93
C GLN A 41 10.32 -3.25 2.15
N MET A 42 10.68 -2.10 2.71
CA MET A 42 9.94 -1.48 3.81
C MET A 42 8.54 -1.05 3.35
N PHE A 43 8.44 -0.42 2.17
CA PHE A 43 7.15 -0.04 1.58
C PHE A 43 6.29 -1.26 1.24
N ALA A 44 6.87 -2.31 0.65
CA ALA A 44 6.17 -3.55 0.36
C ALA A 44 5.62 -4.19 1.65
N ASN A 45 6.45 -4.36 2.67
CA ASN A 45 6.04 -4.91 3.95
C ASN A 45 4.94 -4.08 4.64
N TRP A 46 5.02 -2.75 4.54
CA TRP A 46 3.99 -1.86 5.05
C TRP A 46 2.65 -2.08 4.37
N LEU A 47 2.61 -2.06 3.02
CA LEU A 47 1.39 -2.26 2.24
C LEU A 47 0.76 -3.65 2.52
N ILE A 48 1.58 -4.69 2.62
CA ILE A 48 1.14 -6.04 3.00
C ILE A 48 0.47 -6.03 4.37
N LYS A 49 1.05 -5.33 5.35
CA LYS A 49 0.46 -5.20 6.69
C LYS A 49 -0.82 -4.40 6.68
N CYS A 50 -0.91 -3.33 5.88
CA CYS A 50 -2.16 -2.59 5.69
C CYS A 50 -3.25 -3.50 5.12
N ALA A 51 -2.96 -4.24 4.04
CA ALA A 51 -3.92 -5.16 3.44
C ALA A 51 -4.42 -6.23 4.41
N LYS A 52 -3.52 -6.81 5.22
CA LYS A 52 -3.87 -7.78 6.27
C LYS A 52 -4.85 -7.23 7.31
N GLN A 53 -4.77 -5.96 7.67
CA GLN A 53 -5.73 -5.34 8.61
C GLN A 53 -7.16 -5.33 8.07
N TYR A 54 -7.31 -5.38 6.75
CA TYR A 54 -8.60 -5.40 6.05
C TYR A 54 -8.93 -6.78 5.45
N SER A 55 -8.35 -7.84 6.02
CA SER A 55 -8.65 -9.25 5.72
C SER A 55 -8.27 -9.71 4.32
N ALA A 56 -7.32 -9.05 3.64
CA ALA A 56 -6.76 -9.58 2.39
C ALA A 56 -6.12 -10.96 2.62
N THR A 57 -6.42 -11.92 1.73
CA THR A 57 -5.94 -13.30 1.78
C THR A 57 -4.71 -13.50 0.91
N SER A 58 -4.62 -12.81 -0.21
CA SER A 58 -3.43 -12.72 -1.04
C SER A 58 -3.27 -11.30 -1.60
N MET A 59 -2.09 -10.96 -2.14
CA MET A 59 -1.85 -9.66 -2.74
C MET A 59 -0.79 -9.72 -3.84
N ALA A 60 -1.10 -9.17 -5.00
CA ALA A 60 -0.17 -8.92 -6.08
C ALA A 60 -0.36 -7.49 -6.59
N LEU A 61 0.49 -6.57 -6.15
CA LEU A 61 0.41 -5.16 -6.49
C LEU A 61 1.63 -4.70 -7.27
N VAL A 62 1.42 -3.81 -8.22
CA VAL A 62 2.47 -3.06 -8.89
C VAL A 62 2.19 -1.56 -8.73
N TYR A 63 3.11 -0.81 -8.14
CA TYR A 63 3.09 0.64 -8.12
C TYR A 63 4.00 1.20 -9.21
N ALA A 64 3.45 2.04 -10.09
CA ALA A 64 4.18 2.70 -11.15
C ALA A 64 4.25 4.22 -10.87
N PHE A 65 5.46 4.73 -10.63
CA PHE A 65 5.69 6.16 -10.39
C PHE A 65 6.09 6.86 -11.69
N MET A 66 5.41 7.94 -12.00
CA MET A 66 5.58 8.68 -13.26
C MET A 66 5.31 10.18 -13.08
N ASP A 67 5.43 10.94 -14.14
CA ASP A 67 5.02 12.35 -14.19
C ASP A 67 3.55 12.51 -14.66
N ASP A 68 3.07 13.75 -14.66
CA ASP A 68 1.72 14.09 -15.10
C ASP A 68 1.45 13.71 -16.57
N GLU A 69 2.43 13.89 -17.44
CA GLU A 69 2.26 13.63 -18.87
C GLU A 69 2.05 12.13 -19.13
N ALA A 70 2.83 11.29 -18.48
CA ALA A 70 2.70 9.85 -18.58
C ALA A 70 1.37 9.35 -17.98
N LEU A 71 0.97 9.86 -16.81
CA LEU A 71 -0.30 9.48 -16.19
C LEU A 71 -1.49 9.97 -17.00
N LEU A 72 -1.43 11.18 -17.59
CA LEU A 72 -2.48 11.70 -18.46
C LEU A 72 -2.66 10.83 -19.73
N LYS A 73 -1.56 10.33 -20.32
CA LYS A 73 -1.62 9.39 -21.45
C LYS A 73 -2.37 8.10 -21.06
N LEU A 74 -2.12 7.56 -19.87
CA LEU A 74 -2.85 6.39 -19.36
C LEU A 74 -4.34 6.74 -19.16
N ASN A 75 -4.64 7.88 -18.52
CA ASN A 75 -6.01 8.34 -18.27
C ASN A 75 -6.81 8.48 -19.57
N LEU A 76 -6.22 9.12 -20.58
CA LEU A 76 -6.82 9.25 -21.91
C LEU A 76 -7.04 7.90 -22.61
N LYS A 77 -6.04 7.02 -22.55
CA LYS A 77 -6.06 5.74 -23.26
C LYS A 77 -7.07 4.77 -22.68
N TYR A 78 -7.13 4.64 -21.37
CA TYR A 78 -7.91 3.60 -20.69
C TYR A 78 -9.24 4.10 -20.12
N LEU A 79 -9.29 5.33 -19.62
CA LEU A 79 -10.48 5.90 -18.97
C LEU A 79 -11.18 6.97 -19.83
N ARG A 80 -10.60 7.34 -20.96
CA ARG A 80 -11.09 8.39 -21.88
C ARG A 80 -11.33 9.72 -21.15
N ASN A 81 -10.51 9.99 -20.13
CA ASN A 81 -10.61 11.18 -19.31
C ASN A 81 -9.36 12.05 -19.53
N SER A 82 -9.55 13.33 -19.83
CA SER A 82 -8.48 14.31 -20.07
C SER A 82 -8.12 15.14 -18.84
N MET A 83 -8.70 14.82 -17.68
CA MET A 83 -8.37 15.52 -16.44
C MET A 83 -7.09 14.95 -15.83
N LEU A 84 -6.28 15.83 -15.25
CA LEU A 84 -5.13 15.44 -14.45
C LEU A 84 -5.61 14.80 -13.14
N THR A 85 -4.97 13.75 -12.73
CA THR A 85 -5.20 13.05 -11.46
C THR A 85 -3.86 12.69 -10.82
N ASP A 86 -3.84 12.43 -9.54
CA ASP A 86 -2.66 11.98 -8.81
C ASP A 86 -2.46 10.46 -8.92
N ILE A 87 -3.55 9.71 -9.12
CA ILE A 87 -3.53 8.24 -9.11
C ILE A 87 -4.54 7.66 -10.13
N ILE A 88 -4.18 6.52 -10.70
CA ILE A 88 -5.10 5.63 -11.42
C ILE A 88 -4.89 4.22 -10.89
N THR A 89 -5.96 3.55 -10.47
CA THR A 89 -5.95 2.17 -10.02
C THR A 89 -6.63 1.30 -11.06
N PHE A 90 -5.89 0.32 -11.59
CA PHE A 90 -6.41 -0.77 -12.42
C PHE A 90 -6.59 -1.96 -11.49
N ASP A 91 -7.82 -2.15 -11.04
CA ASP A 91 -8.20 -3.08 -9.99
C ASP A 91 -8.83 -4.34 -10.59
N ASP A 92 -8.17 -5.47 -10.39
CA ASP A 92 -8.62 -6.81 -10.76
C ASP A 92 -8.87 -7.70 -9.51
N THR A 93 -9.10 -7.07 -8.36
CA THR A 93 -9.34 -7.73 -7.08
C THR A 93 -10.58 -8.60 -7.12
N ILE A 94 -10.48 -9.81 -6.59
CA ILE A 94 -11.58 -10.78 -6.47
C ILE A 94 -11.72 -11.16 -5.01
N ASP A 95 -12.86 -10.83 -4.39
CA ASP A 95 -13.11 -11.05 -2.97
C ASP A 95 -12.02 -10.40 -2.10
N ASN A 96 -11.20 -11.23 -1.43
CA ASN A 96 -10.09 -10.79 -0.57
C ASN A 96 -8.70 -11.01 -1.23
N ASP A 97 -8.66 -11.42 -2.49
CA ASP A 97 -7.43 -11.58 -3.25
C ASP A 97 -7.16 -10.29 -4.04
N VAL A 98 -6.28 -9.45 -3.50
CA VAL A 98 -5.99 -8.12 -4.03
C VAL A 98 -5.03 -8.20 -5.21
N ILE A 99 -5.48 -7.81 -6.39
CA ILE A 99 -4.68 -7.77 -7.61
C ILE A 99 -4.87 -6.40 -8.27
N ALA A 100 -3.81 -5.58 -8.33
CA ALA A 100 -3.94 -4.27 -8.97
C ALA A 100 -2.62 -3.72 -9.52
N ASN A 101 -2.75 -2.84 -10.51
CA ASN A 101 -1.69 -1.96 -10.98
C ASN A 101 -2.09 -0.51 -10.64
N ILE A 102 -1.25 0.19 -9.90
CA ILE A 102 -1.52 1.52 -9.37
C ILE A 102 -0.48 2.49 -9.94
N ALA A 103 -0.92 3.42 -10.78
CA ALA A 103 -0.08 4.44 -11.39
C ALA A 103 -0.22 5.77 -10.64
N ILE A 104 0.89 6.39 -10.24
CA ILE A 104 0.93 7.61 -9.42
C ILE A 104 1.74 8.69 -10.11
N SER A 105 1.17 9.91 -10.23
CA SER A 105 1.89 11.10 -10.66
C SER A 105 2.62 11.74 -9.48
N LEU A 106 3.95 11.71 -9.52
CA LEU A 106 4.78 12.38 -8.51
C LEU A 106 4.67 13.92 -8.59
N THR A 107 4.31 14.44 -9.74
CA THR A 107 4.04 15.88 -9.92
C THR A 107 2.81 16.28 -9.10
N ARG A 108 1.72 15.53 -9.23
CA ARG A 108 0.49 15.77 -8.45
C ARG A 108 0.71 15.55 -6.95
N VAL A 109 1.45 14.50 -6.58
CA VAL A 109 1.80 14.28 -5.16
C VAL A 109 2.51 15.50 -4.57
N ARG A 110 3.48 16.11 -5.28
CA ARG A 110 4.16 17.33 -4.80
C ARG A 110 3.22 18.51 -4.66
N GLU A 111 2.34 18.72 -5.65
CA GLU A 111 1.36 19.82 -5.61
C GLU A 111 0.33 19.62 -4.51
N ASN A 112 -0.20 18.41 -4.35
CA ASN A 112 -1.15 18.07 -3.28
C ASN A 112 -0.51 18.22 -1.89
N ALA A 113 0.75 17.82 -1.72
CA ALA A 113 1.51 18.03 -0.48
C ALA A 113 1.54 19.52 -0.09
N ALA A 114 1.80 20.41 -1.06
CA ALA A 114 1.80 21.86 -0.81
C ALA A 114 0.39 22.37 -0.42
N VAL A 115 -0.66 21.91 -1.09
CA VAL A 115 -2.05 22.27 -0.79
C VAL A 115 -2.46 21.78 0.60
N HIS A 116 -2.08 20.56 0.97
CA HIS A 116 -2.41 19.94 2.25
C HIS A 116 -1.48 20.38 3.39
N GLN A 117 -0.46 21.21 3.12
CA GLN A 117 0.58 21.60 4.09
C GLN A 117 1.29 20.39 4.72
N ALA A 118 1.47 19.35 3.93
CA ALA A 118 2.14 18.10 4.30
C ALA A 118 3.53 18.01 3.62
N SER A 119 4.38 17.10 4.08
CA SER A 119 5.59 16.75 3.35
C SER A 119 5.26 15.91 2.11
N PHE A 120 6.19 15.90 1.14
CA PHE A 120 6.07 15.00 -0.02
C PHE A 120 5.93 13.53 0.41
N ASP A 121 6.71 13.10 1.40
CA ASP A 121 6.70 11.72 1.88
C ASP A 121 5.35 11.36 2.52
N GLU A 122 4.77 12.23 3.34
CA GLU A 122 3.44 12.02 3.94
C GLU A 122 2.35 11.94 2.88
N GLU A 123 2.40 12.82 1.89
CA GLU A 123 1.42 12.80 0.80
C GLU A 123 1.58 11.57 -0.08
N LEU A 124 2.82 11.13 -0.35
CA LEU A 124 3.08 9.90 -1.08
C LEU A 124 2.52 8.67 -0.34
N LEU A 125 2.74 8.58 0.97
CA LEU A 125 2.14 7.51 1.80
C LEU A 125 0.62 7.56 1.73
N ARG A 126 0.02 8.75 1.78
CA ARG A 126 -1.43 8.93 1.66
C ARG A 126 -1.94 8.40 0.31
N VAL A 127 -1.34 8.82 -0.81
CA VAL A 127 -1.76 8.42 -2.15
C VAL A 127 -1.56 6.92 -2.37
N MET A 128 -0.45 6.34 -1.91
CA MET A 128 -0.21 4.89 -2.00
C MET A 128 -1.24 4.09 -1.20
N SER A 129 -1.53 4.50 0.05
CA SER A 129 -2.56 3.83 0.86
C SER A 129 -3.96 4.02 0.30
N HIS A 130 -4.28 5.19 -0.27
CA HIS A 130 -5.55 5.48 -0.92
C HIS A 130 -5.86 4.49 -2.05
N GLY A 131 -4.89 4.26 -2.95
CA GLY A 131 -5.03 3.28 -4.03
C GLY A 131 -5.25 1.85 -3.52
N LEU A 132 -4.49 1.44 -2.50
CA LEU A 132 -4.68 0.14 -1.85
C LEU A 132 -6.07 0.02 -1.20
N LEU A 133 -6.53 1.06 -0.50
CA LEU A 133 -7.83 1.06 0.17
C LEU A 133 -8.99 0.94 -0.82
N HIS A 134 -8.87 1.52 -2.03
CA HIS A 134 -9.85 1.29 -3.09
C HIS A 134 -9.95 -0.18 -3.46
N CYS A 135 -8.82 -0.87 -3.64
CA CYS A 135 -8.79 -2.32 -3.90
C CYS A 135 -9.37 -3.14 -2.73
N LEU A 136 -9.34 -2.62 -1.51
CA LEU A 136 -9.92 -3.22 -0.32
C LEU A 136 -11.40 -2.83 -0.11
N GLY A 137 -12.05 -2.21 -1.11
CA GLY A 137 -13.46 -1.90 -1.13
C GLY A 137 -13.85 -0.56 -0.49
N PHE A 138 -12.90 0.28 -0.13
CA PHE A 138 -13.22 1.64 0.31
C PHE A 138 -13.64 2.49 -0.87
N GLU A 139 -14.67 3.28 -0.69
CA GLU A 139 -15.13 4.29 -1.66
C GLU A 139 -14.96 5.70 -1.07
N ASP A 140 -15.06 6.72 -1.93
CA ASP A 140 -14.89 8.14 -1.54
C ASP A 140 -15.90 9.10 -2.21
N LYS A 141 -17.01 8.56 -2.74
CA LYS A 141 -18.02 9.34 -3.47
C LYS A 141 -18.90 10.19 -2.57
N THR A 142 -19.15 9.76 -1.33
CA THR A 142 -19.97 10.48 -0.35
C THR A 142 -19.15 11.02 0.80
N ALA A 143 -19.64 12.02 1.53
CA ALA A 143 -18.94 12.58 2.69
C ALA A 143 -18.65 11.53 3.78
N ILE A 144 -19.50 10.54 3.95
CA ILE A 144 -19.29 9.44 4.90
C ILE A 144 -18.14 8.57 4.40
N GLN A 145 -18.17 8.13 3.14
CA GLN A 145 -17.13 7.32 2.52
C GLN A 145 -15.77 8.02 2.54
N GLN A 146 -15.73 9.32 2.21
CA GLN A 146 -14.51 10.13 2.31
C GLN A 146 -13.96 10.19 3.74
N THR A 147 -14.82 10.19 4.74
CA THR A 147 -14.40 10.18 6.15
C THR A 147 -13.78 8.82 6.51
N GLU A 148 -14.39 7.72 6.08
CA GLU A 148 -13.86 6.37 6.32
C GLU A 148 -12.56 6.14 5.53
N MET A 149 -12.48 6.59 4.28
CA MET A 149 -11.25 6.56 3.49
C MET A 149 -10.10 7.27 4.22
N ARG A 150 -10.33 8.51 4.69
CA ARG A 150 -9.31 9.28 5.45
C ARG A 150 -8.88 8.58 6.74
N LYS A 151 -9.78 7.92 7.45
CA LYS A 151 -9.43 7.11 8.62
C LYS A 151 -8.54 5.92 8.24
N GLY A 152 -8.86 5.25 7.16
CA GLY A 152 -8.06 4.15 6.61
C GLY A 152 -6.66 4.61 6.21
N GLU A 153 -6.56 5.71 5.45
CA GLU A 153 -5.29 6.33 5.06
C GLU A 153 -4.43 6.64 6.30
N GLN A 154 -5.03 7.29 7.31
CA GLN A 154 -4.33 7.64 8.53
C GLN A 154 -3.86 6.42 9.33
N ALA A 155 -4.65 5.35 9.38
CA ALA A 155 -4.25 4.10 10.01
C ALA A 155 -3.05 3.45 9.30
N CYS A 156 -3.05 3.44 7.96
CA CYS A 156 -1.93 2.95 7.16
C CYS A 156 -0.66 3.78 7.38
N ILE A 157 -0.75 5.12 7.39
CA ILE A 157 0.37 6.02 7.64
C ILE A 157 0.95 5.83 9.05
N GLN A 158 0.10 5.70 10.06
CA GLN A 158 0.53 5.41 11.44
C GLN A 158 1.30 4.09 11.52
N LEU A 159 0.82 3.05 10.80
CA LEU A 159 1.51 1.77 10.73
C LEU A 159 2.90 1.90 10.11
N PHE A 160 3.06 2.69 9.04
CA PHE A 160 4.36 2.97 8.43
C PHE A 160 5.35 3.57 9.43
N HIS A 161 4.94 4.59 10.18
CA HIS A 161 5.80 5.23 11.17
C HIS A 161 6.19 4.31 12.34
N VAL A 162 5.30 3.40 12.73
CA VAL A 162 5.62 2.38 13.74
C VAL A 162 6.71 1.43 13.22
N GLU A 163 6.60 0.99 11.97
CA GLU A 163 7.60 0.10 11.35
C GLU A 163 8.96 0.80 11.16
N GLN A 164 8.97 2.05 10.74
CA GLN A 164 10.21 2.84 10.65
C GLN A 164 10.94 2.93 12.00
N LYS A 165 10.20 3.19 13.08
CA LYS A 165 10.79 3.26 14.42
C LYS A 165 11.40 1.94 14.84
N LYS A 166 10.72 0.81 14.61
CA LYS A 166 11.25 -0.52 14.93
C LYS A 166 12.59 -0.78 14.23
N LYS A 167 12.70 -0.46 12.94
CA LYS A 167 13.93 -0.63 12.15
C LYS A 167 15.10 0.18 12.73
N LYS A 168 14.86 1.40 13.21
CA LYS A 168 15.87 2.28 13.78
C LYS A 168 16.44 1.78 15.13
N TYR A 169 15.70 0.93 15.85
CA TYR A 169 16.13 0.38 17.15
C TYR A 169 16.77 -1.00 17.04
N VAL A 170 16.75 -1.65 15.88
CA VAL A 170 17.28 -3.01 15.66
C VAL A 170 18.58 -2.97 14.81
N SER A 171 18.95 -1.83 14.29
CA SER A 171 20.23 -1.55 13.60
C SER A 171 21.16 -0.83 14.58
#